data_3d2451d6c221153732f088d8609188f0
#
_entry.id   3d2451d6c221153732f088d8609188f0
#
_cell.length_a   1.000
_cell.length_b   1.000
_cell.length_c   1.000
_cell.angle_alpha   90.00
_cell.angle_beta   90.00
_cell.angle_gamma   90.00
#
_symmetry.space_group_name_H-M   'P 1'
#
loop_
_entity.id
_entity.type
_entity.pdbx_description
1 polymer ?
#
loop_
_entity_poly.entity_id
_entity_poly.type
_entity_poly.pdbx_seq_one_letter_code
_entity_poly.pdbx_strand_id
1 'polypeptide(L)'
;MAKEKFSRNKPHCNIGTIGHVDHGKTTLTAAITKVLAETGGATFSAYDQIDKAPEERARGITISTAHVEYETEKRHYAHVDCPGHADYVKNMITGAAQMDGAILVVSAADGPMPQTREHILLARQVGVPALVVFMNKVDQVDDEELLELVEMEIRELLSSYDFPGDDIPIIKGSALAALDDSNEEIGKKAILQLMEAVDEYIPQPERPKDQPFLMPIEDVFSISGRGTVVTGRVERGIIHVGDEIEIIGIKDTKKTTCTGVEMFRKLLDQGEAGDNIGALLRGVDREGVERGQVLAAPGSITPHTKFKAEAYILTKEEGGRHTPFFTNYRPQFYFRTTDVTGVVQLPAGTEMVMPGDNVEMEVELIAPIAMEEKLRFAIREGGRTVGAGVVSAIIE
;
A
#
# COMPACT_ATOMS: atom_id res chain seq x y z
N MET A 1 -8.75 12.24 29.69
CA MET A 1 -9.59 11.03 29.56
C MET A 1 -8.67 9.85 29.28
N ALA A 2 -8.89 8.70 29.89
CA ALA A 2 -8.16 7.49 29.57
C ALA A 2 -8.48 7.10 28.11
N LYS A 3 -7.47 6.73 27.33
CA LYS A 3 -7.70 6.20 25.98
C LYS A 3 -8.44 4.87 26.05
N GLU A 4 -9.32 4.65 25.11
CA GLU A 4 -10.10 3.42 24.96
C GLU A 4 -9.17 2.25 24.57
N LYS A 5 -9.47 1.03 25.05
CA LYS A 5 -8.76 -0.18 24.59
C LYS A 5 -9.40 -0.70 23.31
N PHE A 6 -8.57 -1.10 22.35
CA PHE A 6 -9.02 -1.79 21.16
C PHE A 6 -9.45 -3.22 21.50
N SER A 7 -10.59 -3.66 20.98
CA SER A 7 -11.10 -5.03 21.16
C SER A 7 -11.11 -5.77 19.82
N ARG A 8 -10.43 -6.92 19.76
CA ARG A 8 -10.35 -7.77 18.56
C ARG A 8 -11.55 -8.73 18.50
N ASN A 9 -12.70 -8.24 18.10
CA ASN A 9 -13.93 -9.03 18.04
C ASN A 9 -14.20 -9.66 16.68
N LYS A 10 -13.54 -9.18 15.63
CA LYS A 10 -13.69 -9.63 14.24
C LYS A 10 -12.32 -9.87 13.59
N PRO A 11 -12.25 -10.74 12.56
CA PRO A 11 -11.02 -10.85 11.75
C PRO A 11 -10.65 -9.50 11.15
N HIS A 12 -9.35 -9.15 11.19
CA HIS A 12 -8.83 -7.90 10.68
C HIS A 12 -8.30 -8.05 9.26
N CYS A 13 -8.62 -7.09 8.39
CA CYS A 13 -8.16 -7.04 7.01
C CYS A 13 -7.76 -5.60 6.66
N ASN A 14 -6.59 -5.45 6.04
CA ASN A 14 -6.15 -4.18 5.50
C ASN A 14 -6.57 -4.08 4.04
N ILE A 15 -7.36 -3.08 3.72
CA ILE A 15 -7.82 -2.82 2.36
C ILE A 15 -7.43 -1.38 1.96
N GLY A 16 -7.41 -1.09 0.68
CA GLY A 16 -7.22 0.30 0.28
C GLY A 16 -7.75 0.59 -1.11
N THR A 17 -7.88 1.88 -1.40
CA THR A 17 -8.28 2.38 -2.70
C THR A 17 -7.08 2.69 -3.57
N ILE A 18 -7.06 2.18 -4.79
CA ILE A 18 -6.07 2.45 -5.83
C ILE A 18 -6.77 2.88 -7.12
N GLY A 19 -6.06 3.52 -8.03
CA GLY A 19 -6.60 3.97 -9.32
C GLY A 19 -6.15 5.38 -9.67
N HIS A 20 -6.58 5.86 -10.83
CA HIS A 20 -6.16 7.14 -11.39
C HIS A 20 -6.57 8.33 -10.51
N VAL A 21 -5.88 9.48 -10.65
CA VAL A 21 -6.30 10.76 -10.08
C VAL A 21 -7.70 11.12 -10.60
N ASP A 22 -8.50 11.78 -9.79
CA ASP A 22 -9.88 12.20 -10.10
C ASP A 22 -10.91 11.09 -10.38
N HIS A 23 -10.55 9.82 -10.25
CA HIS A 23 -11.51 8.70 -10.35
C HIS A 23 -12.39 8.55 -9.09
N GLY A 24 -12.13 9.34 -8.02
CA GLY A 24 -12.98 9.44 -6.84
C GLY A 24 -12.65 8.45 -5.73
N LYS A 25 -11.37 8.08 -5.55
CA LYS A 25 -10.90 7.19 -4.46
C LYS A 25 -11.27 7.71 -3.08
N THR A 26 -10.87 8.93 -2.76
CA THR A 26 -11.15 9.57 -1.46
C THR A 26 -12.64 9.80 -1.26
N THR A 27 -13.37 10.13 -2.35
CA THR A 27 -14.84 10.25 -2.32
C THR A 27 -15.49 8.91 -1.97
N LEU A 28 -14.98 7.80 -2.56
CA LEU A 28 -15.45 6.45 -2.25
C LEU A 28 -15.13 6.07 -0.80
N THR A 29 -13.93 6.37 -0.32
CA THR A 29 -13.55 6.14 1.08
C THR A 29 -14.48 6.88 2.05
N ALA A 30 -14.82 8.13 1.76
CA ALA A 30 -15.79 8.90 2.54
C ALA A 30 -17.20 8.28 2.47
N ALA A 31 -17.64 7.85 1.28
CA ALA A 31 -18.94 7.20 1.08
C ALA A 31 -19.09 5.89 1.86
N ILE A 32 -18.03 5.05 1.86
CA ILE A 32 -18.00 3.81 2.64
C ILE A 32 -18.19 4.12 4.14
N THR A 33 -17.41 5.09 4.67
CA THR A 33 -17.54 5.45 6.10
C THR A 33 -18.91 6.03 6.43
N LYS A 34 -19.54 6.80 5.52
CA LYS A 34 -20.89 7.34 5.71
C LYS A 34 -21.94 6.21 5.77
N VAL A 35 -21.95 5.35 4.77
CA VAL A 35 -22.94 4.27 4.66
C VAL A 35 -22.82 3.29 5.82
N LEU A 36 -21.61 2.89 6.21
CA LEU A 36 -21.39 1.98 7.33
C LEU A 36 -21.65 2.64 8.70
N ALA A 37 -21.51 3.96 8.82
CA ALA A 37 -21.87 4.68 10.05
C ALA A 37 -23.36 4.56 10.39
N GLU A 38 -24.22 4.44 9.41
CA GLU A 38 -25.67 4.25 9.63
C GLU A 38 -26.02 2.93 10.34
N THR A 39 -25.18 1.90 10.16
CA THR A 39 -25.31 0.60 10.83
C THR A 39 -24.43 0.47 12.08
N GLY A 40 -23.71 1.54 12.45
CA GLY A 40 -22.79 1.55 13.58
C GLY A 40 -21.43 0.91 13.28
N GLY A 41 -21.14 0.56 12.01
CA GLY A 41 -19.89 -0.07 11.58
C GLY A 41 -18.76 0.92 11.32
N ALA A 42 -18.99 2.21 11.41
CA ALA A 42 -17.95 3.24 11.18
C ALA A 42 -18.26 4.53 11.95
N THR A 43 -17.24 5.39 12.05
CA THR A 43 -17.42 6.82 12.28
C THR A 43 -17.27 7.53 10.95
N PHE A 44 -18.28 8.31 10.54
CA PHE A 44 -18.21 9.04 9.28
C PHE A 44 -16.98 9.95 9.22
N SER A 45 -16.20 9.80 8.17
CA SER A 45 -15.05 10.65 7.85
C SER A 45 -15.32 11.38 6.54
N ALA A 46 -15.55 12.68 6.63
CA ALA A 46 -15.77 13.52 5.46
C ALA A 46 -14.49 13.64 4.63
N TYR A 47 -14.63 13.99 3.36
CA TYR A 47 -13.51 14.14 2.40
C TYR A 47 -12.38 15.01 2.97
N ASP A 48 -12.70 16.16 3.54
CA ASP A 48 -11.74 17.10 4.14
C ASP A 48 -11.12 16.63 5.46
N GLN A 49 -11.66 15.55 6.03
CA GLN A 49 -11.09 14.87 7.20
C GLN A 49 -10.15 13.73 6.80
N ILE A 50 -10.26 13.21 5.58
CA ILE A 50 -9.37 12.23 4.97
C ILE A 50 -8.15 12.98 4.41
N ASP A 51 -8.36 13.90 3.47
CA ASP A 51 -7.33 14.79 2.90
C ASP A 51 -7.15 16.02 3.82
N LYS A 52 -6.24 15.90 4.79
CA LYS A 52 -6.10 16.90 5.88
C LYS A 52 -5.09 17.99 5.58
N ALA A 53 -4.07 17.71 4.77
CA ALA A 53 -2.99 18.64 4.51
C ALA A 53 -3.50 19.87 3.73
N PRO A 54 -3.03 21.08 4.05
CA PRO A 54 -3.44 22.29 3.33
C PRO A 54 -3.20 22.21 1.82
N GLU A 55 -2.12 21.52 1.40
CA GLU A 55 -1.80 21.32 -0.01
C GLU A 55 -2.77 20.35 -0.69
N GLU A 56 -3.20 19.27 -0.01
CA GLU A 56 -4.20 18.33 -0.49
C GLU A 56 -5.53 19.03 -0.76
N ARG A 57 -5.98 19.83 0.19
CA ARG A 57 -7.21 20.63 0.06
C ARG A 57 -7.12 21.69 -1.03
N ALA A 58 -5.97 22.36 -1.16
CA ALA A 58 -5.78 23.42 -2.15
C ALA A 58 -5.73 22.86 -3.59
N ARG A 59 -5.21 21.65 -3.77
CA ARG A 59 -5.08 21.01 -5.08
C ARG A 59 -6.21 20.03 -5.41
N GLY A 60 -7.01 19.62 -4.40
CA GLY A 60 -8.05 18.60 -4.54
C GLY A 60 -7.52 17.20 -4.86
N ILE A 61 -6.27 16.90 -4.45
CA ILE A 61 -5.60 15.62 -4.70
C ILE A 61 -5.01 15.06 -3.40
N THR A 62 -5.07 13.76 -3.21
CA THR A 62 -4.41 13.06 -2.11
C THR A 62 -2.90 12.99 -2.38
N ILE A 63 -2.11 13.43 -1.41
CA ILE A 63 -0.63 13.43 -1.46
C ILE A 63 -0.08 12.31 -0.58
N SER A 64 -0.55 12.25 0.67
CA SER A 64 -0.14 11.24 1.65
C SER A 64 -1.22 10.17 1.80
N THR A 65 -0.81 8.96 2.18
CA THR A 65 -1.77 7.92 2.52
C THR A 65 -2.59 8.33 3.75
N ALA A 66 -3.91 8.17 3.68
CA ALA A 66 -4.78 8.37 4.82
C ALA A 66 -5.33 7.01 5.30
N HIS A 67 -5.50 6.88 6.61
CA HIS A 67 -6.01 5.67 7.21
C HIS A 67 -7.37 5.95 7.87
N VAL A 68 -8.37 5.15 7.52
CA VAL A 68 -9.68 5.13 8.18
C VAL A 68 -10.01 3.73 8.65
N GLU A 69 -10.86 3.63 9.66
CA GLU A 69 -11.28 2.38 10.27
C GLU A 69 -12.80 2.21 10.08
N TYR A 70 -13.23 1.01 9.71
CA TYR A 70 -14.64 0.64 9.66
C TYR A 70 -14.80 -0.88 9.78
N GLU A 71 -16.03 -1.33 9.98
CA GLU A 71 -16.34 -2.73 10.06
C GLU A 71 -17.66 -3.08 9.35
N THR A 72 -17.71 -4.30 8.82
CA THR A 72 -18.93 -4.98 8.39
C THR A 72 -19.40 -5.94 9.49
N GLU A 73 -20.42 -6.70 9.23
CA GLU A 73 -20.82 -7.79 10.15
C GLU A 73 -19.71 -8.87 10.23
N LYS A 74 -18.97 -9.11 9.13
CA LYS A 74 -17.98 -10.19 8.99
C LYS A 74 -16.58 -9.81 9.44
N ARG A 75 -16.13 -8.56 9.17
CA ARG A 75 -14.73 -8.14 9.31
C ARG A 75 -14.56 -6.72 9.84
N HIS A 76 -13.40 -6.50 10.47
CA HIS A 76 -12.88 -5.17 10.78
C HIS A 76 -11.84 -4.77 9.74
N TYR A 77 -11.93 -3.55 9.20
CA TYR A 77 -11.06 -3.04 8.14
C TYR A 77 -10.23 -1.85 8.60
N ALA A 78 -8.93 -1.91 8.31
CA ALA A 78 -8.10 -0.72 8.19
C ALA A 78 -8.04 -0.35 6.71
N HIS A 79 -8.53 0.82 6.35
CA HIS A 79 -8.56 1.27 4.96
C HIS A 79 -7.49 2.32 4.71
N VAL A 80 -6.67 2.09 3.69
CA VAL A 80 -5.61 2.99 3.24
C VAL A 80 -6.08 3.71 1.97
N ASP A 81 -6.34 5.00 2.05
CA ASP A 81 -6.60 5.81 0.88
C ASP A 81 -5.28 6.23 0.22
N CYS A 82 -5.03 5.77 -1.01
CA CYS A 82 -3.79 6.00 -1.71
C CYS A 82 -3.87 7.18 -2.67
N PRO A 83 -2.77 7.97 -2.80
CA PRO A 83 -2.70 9.01 -3.82
C PRO A 83 -2.82 8.43 -5.23
N GLY A 84 -3.46 9.18 -6.13
CA GLY A 84 -3.64 8.79 -7.53
C GLY A 84 -2.66 9.43 -8.49
N HIS A 85 -1.98 10.52 -8.09
CA HIS A 85 -1.12 11.30 -8.96
C HIS A 85 0.28 10.67 -9.10
N ALA A 86 0.83 10.70 -10.32
CA ALA A 86 2.13 10.11 -10.64
C ALA A 86 3.30 10.61 -9.76
N ASP A 87 3.27 11.87 -9.33
CA ASP A 87 4.31 12.44 -8.45
C ASP A 87 4.37 11.78 -7.07
N TYR A 88 3.27 11.14 -6.62
CA TYR A 88 3.13 10.54 -5.30
C TYR A 88 3.11 9.00 -5.31
N VAL A 89 3.55 8.39 -6.40
CA VAL A 89 3.62 6.91 -6.55
C VAL A 89 4.41 6.25 -5.42
N LYS A 90 5.42 6.91 -4.88
CA LYS A 90 6.16 6.43 -3.70
C LYS A 90 5.23 6.19 -2.49
N ASN A 91 4.31 7.11 -2.23
CA ASN A 91 3.33 6.96 -1.15
C ASN A 91 2.28 5.90 -1.50
N MET A 92 1.90 5.79 -2.79
CA MET A 92 1.04 4.72 -3.28
C MET A 92 1.67 3.34 -3.06
N ILE A 93 2.95 3.14 -3.42
CA ILE A 93 3.66 1.87 -3.20
C ILE A 93 3.68 1.50 -1.71
N THR A 94 3.99 2.47 -0.84
CA THR A 94 3.99 2.27 0.61
C THR A 94 2.60 1.87 1.12
N GLY A 95 1.55 2.54 0.66
CA GLY A 95 0.17 2.20 1.01
C GLY A 95 -0.22 0.82 0.51
N ALA A 96 0.06 0.51 -0.76
CA ALA A 96 -0.27 -0.79 -1.36
C ALA A 96 0.44 -1.97 -0.67
N ALA A 97 1.67 -1.78 -0.22
CA ALA A 97 2.42 -2.81 0.51
C ALA A 97 1.77 -3.20 1.85
N GLN A 98 0.86 -2.37 2.37
CA GLN A 98 0.12 -2.66 3.60
C GLN A 98 -1.17 -3.44 3.38
N MET A 99 -1.64 -3.55 2.12
CA MET A 99 -2.96 -4.09 1.80
C MET A 99 -2.97 -5.61 1.75
N ASP A 100 -4.03 -6.19 2.28
CA ASP A 100 -4.39 -7.61 2.12
C ASP A 100 -5.33 -7.80 0.92
N GLY A 101 -5.89 -6.72 0.41
CA GLY A 101 -6.69 -6.62 -0.79
C GLY A 101 -6.88 -5.16 -1.18
N ALA A 102 -7.29 -4.86 -2.40
CA ALA A 102 -7.51 -3.49 -2.84
C ALA A 102 -8.84 -3.31 -3.58
N ILE A 103 -9.35 -2.08 -3.53
CA ILE A 103 -10.47 -1.61 -4.34
C ILE A 103 -9.89 -0.77 -5.47
N LEU A 104 -9.96 -1.26 -6.69
CA LEU A 104 -9.58 -0.50 -7.87
C LEU A 104 -10.75 0.42 -8.27
N VAL A 105 -10.52 1.72 -8.23
CA VAL A 105 -11.53 2.72 -8.58
C VAL A 105 -11.28 3.22 -10.00
N VAL A 106 -12.26 3.02 -10.88
CA VAL A 106 -12.22 3.46 -12.28
C VAL A 106 -13.45 4.30 -12.56
N SER A 107 -13.25 5.48 -13.15
CA SER A 107 -14.37 6.31 -13.62
C SER A 107 -15.04 5.67 -14.84
N ALA A 108 -16.35 5.49 -14.82
CA ALA A 108 -17.13 4.98 -15.95
C ALA A 108 -17.06 5.91 -17.17
N ALA A 109 -16.90 7.21 -16.95
CA ALA A 109 -16.83 8.19 -18.02
C ALA A 109 -15.46 8.23 -18.73
N ASP A 110 -14.38 7.93 -18.00
CA ASP A 110 -13.00 8.05 -18.49
C ASP A 110 -12.38 6.69 -18.87
N GLY A 111 -12.89 5.59 -18.29
CA GLY A 111 -12.28 4.26 -18.41
C GLY A 111 -10.92 4.13 -17.71
N PRO A 112 -10.16 3.05 -18.00
CA PRO A 112 -8.82 2.86 -17.46
C PRO A 112 -7.82 3.87 -18.02
N MET A 113 -7.20 4.63 -17.15
CA MET A 113 -6.24 5.71 -17.45
C MET A 113 -4.80 5.26 -17.13
N PRO A 114 -3.75 6.02 -17.53
CA PRO A 114 -2.36 5.59 -17.34
C PRO A 114 -1.99 5.20 -15.90
N GLN A 115 -2.41 5.96 -14.88
CA GLN A 115 -2.13 5.60 -13.49
C GLN A 115 -2.95 4.38 -13.03
N THR A 116 -4.10 4.08 -13.64
CA THR A 116 -4.83 2.84 -13.39
C THR A 116 -3.94 1.63 -13.68
N ARG A 117 -3.28 1.64 -14.85
CA ARG A 117 -2.34 0.60 -15.29
C ARG A 117 -1.14 0.48 -14.33
N GLU A 118 -0.53 1.62 -14.01
CA GLU A 118 0.61 1.66 -13.09
C GLU A 118 0.24 1.14 -11.68
N HIS A 119 -0.94 1.49 -11.17
CA HIS A 119 -1.40 1.06 -9.85
C HIS A 119 -1.71 -0.45 -9.79
N ILE A 120 -2.29 -1.03 -10.84
CA ILE A 120 -2.51 -2.48 -10.94
C ILE A 120 -1.16 -3.21 -10.95
N LEU A 121 -0.23 -2.76 -11.78
CA LEU A 121 1.12 -3.31 -11.85
C LEU A 121 1.82 -3.26 -10.48
N LEU A 122 1.82 -2.11 -9.83
CA LEU A 122 2.45 -1.92 -8.52
C LEU A 122 1.78 -2.77 -7.44
N ALA A 123 0.45 -2.85 -7.41
CA ALA A 123 -0.28 -3.70 -6.48
C ALA A 123 0.14 -5.17 -6.65
N ARG A 124 0.27 -5.63 -7.90
CA ARG A 124 0.77 -6.98 -8.19
C ARG A 124 2.19 -7.20 -7.67
N GLN A 125 3.08 -6.22 -7.89
CA GLN A 125 4.48 -6.30 -7.48
C GLN A 125 4.68 -6.31 -5.97
N VAL A 126 3.94 -5.48 -5.24
CA VAL A 126 4.01 -5.48 -3.76
C VAL A 126 3.25 -6.66 -3.13
N GLY A 127 2.57 -7.47 -3.95
CA GLY A 127 1.96 -8.72 -3.51
C GLY A 127 0.53 -8.59 -2.99
N VAL A 128 -0.22 -7.58 -3.42
CA VAL A 128 -1.67 -7.53 -3.16
C VAL A 128 -2.34 -8.75 -3.78
N PRO A 129 -2.95 -9.64 -2.99
CA PRO A 129 -3.39 -10.95 -3.48
C PRO A 129 -4.67 -10.90 -4.31
N ALA A 130 -5.56 -9.94 -4.05
CA ALA A 130 -6.86 -9.84 -4.69
C ALA A 130 -7.33 -8.40 -4.82
N LEU A 131 -8.11 -8.13 -5.86
CA LEU A 131 -8.73 -6.84 -6.16
C LEU A 131 -10.24 -6.99 -6.31
N VAL A 132 -10.98 -5.96 -5.91
CA VAL A 132 -12.39 -5.73 -6.27
C VAL A 132 -12.46 -4.41 -7.01
N VAL A 133 -13.30 -4.29 -8.02
CA VAL A 133 -13.41 -3.06 -8.81
C VAL A 133 -14.66 -2.30 -8.43
N PHE A 134 -14.52 -0.99 -8.24
CA PHE A 134 -15.63 -0.05 -8.17
C PHE A 134 -15.61 0.86 -9.40
N MET A 135 -16.54 0.61 -10.34
CA MET A 135 -16.76 1.48 -11.49
C MET A 135 -17.59 2.67 -11.04
N ASN A 136 -16.89 3.76 -10.75
CA ASN A 136 -17.45 4.99 -10.16
C ASN A 136 -17.99 5.95 -11.23
N LYS A 137 -18.79 6.93 -10.80
CA LYS A 137 -19.36 7.99 -11.63
C LYS A 137 -20.31 7.47 -12.74
N VAL A 138 -21.02 6.37 -12.49
CA VAL A 138 -22.01 5.86 -13.46
C VAL A 138 -23.16 6.83 -13.67
N ASP A 139 -23.37 7.78 -12.75
CA ASP A 139 -24.32 8.90 -12.89
C ASP A 139 -23.98 9.86 -14.04
N GLN A 140 -22.77 9.80 -14.58
CA GLN A 140 -22.32 10.63 -15.71
C GLN A 140 -22.43 9.94 -17.06
N VAL A 141 -22.89 8.69 -17.10
CA VAL A 141 -22.96 7.87 -18.32
C VAL A 141 -24.39 7.33 -18.50
N ASP A 142 -25.09 7.84 -19.49
CA ASP A 142 -26.47 7.43 -19.81
C ASP A 142 -26.52 6.20 -20.74
N ASP A 143 -25.39 5.80 -21.34
CA ASP A 143 -25.26 4.73 -22.32
C ASP A 143 -24.78 3.42 -21.63
N GLU A 144 -25.66 2.43 -21.61
CA GLU A 144 -25.39 1.12 -21.03
C GLU A 144 -24.33 0.33 -21.82
N GLU A 145 -24.28 0.49 -23.16
CA GLU A 145 -23.26 -0.15 -24.00
C GLU A 145 -21.86 0.38 -23.69
N LEU A 146 -21.75 1.67 -23.34
CA LEU A 146 -20.49 2.26 -22.93
C LEU A 146 -20.02 1.71 -21.57
N LEU A 147 -20.95 1.50 -20.62
CA LEU A 147 -20.62 0.88 -19.33
C LEU A 147 -20.11 -0.56 -19.49
N GLU A 148 -20.71 -1.33 -20.41
CA GLU A 148 -20.26 -2.68 -20.74
C GLU A 148 -18.88 -2.68 -21.40
N LEU A 149 -18.62 -1.73 -22.29
CA LEU A 149 -17.31 -1.58 -22.93
C LEU A 149 -16.20 -1.27 -21.93
N VAL A 150 -16.45 -0.32 -21.01
CA VAL A 150 -15.50 0.04 -19.96
C VAL A 150 -15.25 -1.16 -19.01
N GLU A 151 -16.30 -1.91 -18.68
CA GLU A 151 -16.15 -3.15 -17.90
C GLU A 151 -15.25 -4.17 -18.60
N MET A 152 -15.45 -4.38 -19.88
CA MET A 152 -14.63 -5.29 -20.70
C MET A 152 -13.16 -4.84 -20.71
N GLU A 153 -12.91 -3.55 -20.92
CA GLU A 153 -11.55 -2.99 -20.92
C GLU A 153 -10.85 -3.18 -19.55
N ILE A 154 -11.59 -3.00 -18.45
CA ILE A 154 -11.05 -3.26 -17.10
C ILE A 154 -10.67 -4.73 -16.92
N ARG A 155 -11.53 -5.67 -17.37
CA ARG A 155 -11.27 -7.12 -17.27
C ARG A 155 -10.05 -7.54 -18.06
N GLU A 156 -9.93 -7.07 -19.31
CA GLU A 156 -8.77 -7.31 -20.16
C GLU A 156 -7.48 -6.76 -19.53
N LEU A 157 -7.56 -5.53 -18.99
CA LEU A 157 -6.44 -4.90 -18.33
C LEU A 157 -5.98 -5.70 -17.09
N LEU A 158 -6.90 -6.12 -16.24
CA LEU A 158 -6.56 -6.93 -15.05
C LEU A 158 -5.94 -8.26 -15.45
N SER A 159 -6.47 -8.92 -16.48
CA SER A 159 -5.93 -10.17 -17.01
C SER A 159 -4.52 -10.01 -17.55
N SER A 160 -4.20 -8.88 -18.17
CA SER A 160 -2.85 -8.57 -18.68
C SER A 160 -1.79 -8.42 -17.58
N TYR A 161 -2.20 -8.19 -16.34
CA TYR A 161 -1.33 -8.12 -15.15
C TYR A 161 -1.47 -9.33 -14.21
N ASP A 162 -1.89 -10.47 -14.74
CA ASP A 162 -2.04 -11.74 -14.00
C ASP A 162 -3.04 -11.71 -12.83
N PHE A 163 -4.03 -10.84 -12.89
CA PHE A 163 -5.21 -10.95 -12.04
C PHE A 163 -6.32 -11.69 -12.80
N PRO A 164 -7.19 -12.46 -12.12
CA PRO A 164 -8.27 -13.21 -12.78
C PRO A 164 -9.40 -12.27 -13.20
N GLY A 165 -9.18 -11.47 -14.26
CA GLY A 165 -10.05 -10.38 -14.68
C GLY A 165 -11.51 -10.79 -14.92
N ASP A 166 -11.75 -12.02 -15.41
CA ASP A 166 -13.10 -12.54 -15.66
C ASP A 166 -13.88 -12.81 -14.35
N ASP A 167 -13.17 -13.21 -13.27
CA ASP A 167 -13.78 -13.60 -12.00
C ASP A 167 -13.88 -12.44 -11.00
N ILE A 168 -13.17 -11.33 -11.25
CA ILE A 168 -13.14 -10.19 -10.32
C ILE A 168 -14.50 -9.49 -10.27
N PRO A 169 -15.06 -9.28 -9.05
CA PRO A 169 -16.28 -8.49 -8.89
C PRO A 169 -16.08 -7.05 -9.35
N ILE A 170 -16.98 -6.59 -10.22
CA ILE A 170 -17.05 -5.18 -10.66
C ILE A 170 -18.40 -4.61 -10.23
N ILE A 171 -18.37 -3.65 -9.33
CA ILE A 171 -19.56 -2.99 -8.80
C ILE A 171 -19.69 -1.62 -9.48
N LYS A 172 -20.85 -1.36 -10.08
CA LYS A 172 -21.18 -0.10 -10.77
C LYS A 172 -21.90 0.82 -9.78
N GLY A 173 -21.42 2.05 -9.62
CA GLY A 173 -22.02 2.98 -8.67
C GLY A 173 -21.51 4.42 -8.78
N SER A 174 -22.03 5.26 -7.90
CA SER A 174 -21.61 6.64 -7.73
C SER A 174 -21.33 6.92 -6.26
N ALA A 175 -20.07 7.12 -5.92
CA ALA A 175 -19.67 7.50 -4.57
C ALA A 175 -20.27 8.85 -4.14
N LEU A 176 -20.40 9.78 -5.10
CA LEU A 176 -21.03 11.07 -4.85
C LEU A 176 -22.53 10.92 -4.54
N ALA A 177 -23.25 10.10 -5.30
CA ALA A 177 -24.66 9.83 -5.06
C ALA A 177 -24.90 9.21 -3.66
N ALA A 178 -23.95 8.39 -3.17
CA ALA A 178 -23.98 7.85 -1.81
C ALA A 178 -23.74 8.92 -0.75
N LEU A 179 -22.85 9.90 -1.02
CA LEU A 179 -22.59 11.00 -0.10
C LEU A 179 -23.74 12.00 -0.01
N ASP A 180 -24.40 12.27 -1.14
CA ASP A 180 -25.44 13.29 -1.24
C ASP A 180 -26.84 12.72 -1.05
N ASP A 181 -26.98 11.39 -0.87
CA ASP A 181 -28.26 10.67 -0.81
C ASP A 181 -29.17 10.94 -2.04
N SER A 182 -28.57 11.25 -3.20
CA SER A 182 -29.30 11.67 -4.39
C SER A 182 -29.90 10.51 -5.18
N ASN A 183 -29.32 9.32 -5.12
CA ASN A 183 -29.80 8.11 -5.76
C ASN A 183 -29.40 6.88 -4.95
N GLU A 184 -30.39 6.18 -4.38
CA GLU A 184 -30.14 5.04 -3.50
C GLU A 184 -29.55 3.83 -4.25
N GLU A 185 -29.98 3.56 -5.49
CA GLU A 185 -29.57 2.37 -6.25
C GLU A 185 -28.08 2.38 -6.59
N ILE A 186 -27.61 3.45 -7.24
CA ILE A 186 -26.20 3.60 -7.64
C ILE A 186 -25.33 4.20 -6.52
N GLY A 187 -25.94 4.71 -5.45
CA GLY A 187 -25.28 5.27 -4.27
C GLY A 187 -25.14 4.23 -3.16
N LYS A 188 -25.99 4.36 -2.13
CA LYS A 188 -25.93 3.54 -0.91
C LYS A 188 -25.94 2.04 -1.16
N LYS A 189 -26.83 1.54 -2.04
CA LYS A 189 -26.90 0.10 -2.35
C LYS A 189 -25.62 -0.38 -3.03
N ALA A 190 -25.07 0.39 -3.97
CA ALA A 190 -23.81 0.05 -4.63
C ALA A 190 -22.64 -0.02 -3.62
N ILE A 191 -22.58 0.89 -2.63
CA ILE A 191 -21.58 0.82 -1.56
C ILE A 191 -21.73 -0.45 -0.71
N LEU A 192 -22.96 -0.82 -0.35
CA LEU A 192 -23.22 -2.07 0.41
C LEU A 192 -22.83 -3.31 -0.41
N GLN A 193 -23.15 -3.35 -1.71
CA GLN A 193 -22.73 -4.42 -2.62
C GLN A 193 -21.19 -4.49 -2.75
N LEU A 194 -20.53 -3.34 -2.81
CA LEU A 194 -19.06 -3.30 -2.80
C LEU A 194 -18.51 -3.93 -1.53
N MET A 195 -19.04 -3.59 -0.36
CA MET A 195 -18.56 -4.14 0.90
C MET A 195 -18.84 -5.62 1.04
N GLU A 196 -19.97 -6.11 0.51
CA GLU A 196 -20.28 -7.53 0.41
C GLU A 196 -19.29 -8.26 -0.49
N ALA A 197 -18.99 -7.71 -1.67
CA ALA A 197 -17.99 -8.25 -2.59
C ALA A 197 -16.59 -8.29 -1.97
N VAL A 198 -16.21 -7.25 -1.22
CA VAL A 198 -14.96 -7.19 -0.47
C VAL A 198 -14.91 -8.28 0.61
N ASP A 199 -15.97 -8.44 1.37
CA ASP A 199 -16.06 -9.48 2.41
C ASP A 199 -15.95 -10.91 1.85
N GLU A 200 -16.45 -11.15 0.64
CA GLU A 200 -16.52 -12.48 0.03
C GLU A 200 -15.31 -12.80 -0.83
N TYR A 201 -14.86 -11.84 -1.63
CA TYR A 201 -13.81 -12.07 -2.63
C TYR A 201 -12.40 -11.90 -2.09
N ILE A 202 -12.16 -10.91 -1.20
CA ILE A 202 -10.84 -10.72 -0.61
C ILE A 202 -10.56 -11.85 0.40
N PRO A 203 -9.50 -12.65 0.20
CA PRO A 203 -9.20 -13.76 1.09
C PRO A 203 -8.88 -13.27 2.51
N GLN A 204 -9.20 -14.08 3.52
CA GLN A 204 -8.73 -13.81 4.87
C GLN A 204 -7.20 -13.96 4.90
N PRO A 205 -6.45 -12.90 5.23
CA PRO A 205 -4.99 -12.95 5.17
C PRO A 205 -4.41 -13.89 6.23
N GLU A 206 -3.38 -14.64 5.84
CA GLU A 206 -2.56 -15.37 6.79
C GLU A 206 -1.71 -14.38 7.59
N ARG A 207 -1.60 -14.63 8.90
CA ARG A 207 -0.85 -13.78 9.84
C ARG A 207 0.32 -14.55 10.41
N PRO A 208 1.56 -14.33 9.96
CA PRO A 208 2.75 -15.05 10.44
C PRO A 208 3.16 -14.55 11.84
N LYS A 209 2.35 -14.89 12.86
CA LYS A 209 2.55 -14.46 14.25
C LYS A 209 3.70 -15.20 14.95
N ASP A 210 4.02 -16.41 14.50
CA ASP A 210 5.06 -17.26 15.10
C ASP A 210 6.49 -16.88 14.66
N GLN A 211 6.62 -15.91 13.75
CA GLN A 211 7.92 -15.41 13.29
C GLN A 211 8.41 -14.26 14.18
N PRO A 212 9.73 -13.96 14.17
CA PRO A 212 10.26 -12.78 14.85
C PRO A 212 9.60 -11.50 14.34
N PHE A 213 9.28 -10.58 15.27
CA PHE A 213 8.64 -9.30 14.97
C PHE A 213 9.41 -8.50 13.93
N LEU A 214 8.69 -7.95 12.96
CA LEU A 214 9.17 -7.01 11.95
C LEU A 214 8.06 -6.04 11.56
N MET A 215 8.38 -4.74 11.57
CA MET A 215 7.49 -3.66 11.13
C MET A 215 8.28 -2.61 10.36
N PRO A 216 8.04 -2.43 9.03
CA PRO A 216 8.57 -1.30 8.28
C PRO A 216 8.02 0.03 8.81
N ILE A 217 8.87 1.03 8.92
CA ILE A 217 8.49 2.38 9.38
C ILE A 217 7.98 3.21 8.21
N GLU A 218 6.78 3.74 8.34
CA GLU A 218 6.11 4.57 7.34
C GLU A 218 6.21 6.05 7.67
N ASP A 219 5.87 6.40 8.91
CA ASP A 219 5.90 7.76 9.39
C ASP A 219 6.49 7.85 10.80
N VAL A 220 7.04 9.03 11.11
CA VAL A 220 7.66 9.33 12.40
C VAL A 220 7.06 10.61 12.96
N PHE A 221 6.51 10.51 14.16
CA PHE A 221 5.88 11.63 14.87
C PHE A 221 6.56 11.88 16.22
N SER A 222 6.65 13.14 16.61
CA SER A 222 6.97 13.53 17.99
C SER A 222 5.69 13.90 18.72
N ILE A 223 5.41 13.24 19.83
CA ILE A 223 4.28 13.57 20.70
C ILE A 223 4.81 14.24 21.96
N SER A 224 4.43 15.49 22.17
CA SER A 224 4.83 16.25 23.34
C SER A 224 4.51 15.49 24.63
N GLY A 225 5.51 15.28 25.50
CA GLY A 225 5.40 14.57 26.76
C GLY A 225 5.33 13.04 26.65
N ARG A 226 5.36 12.45 25.43
CA ARG A 226 5.32 10.99 25.23
C ARG A 226 6.53 10.44 24.49
N GLY A 227 7.21 11.25 23.66
CA GLY A 227 8.38 10.84 22.91
C GLY A 227 8.11 10.61 21.42
N THR A 228 8.94 9.81 20.78
CA THR A 228 8.84 9.48 19.37
C THR A 228 7.91 8.29 19.15
N VAL A 229 6.99 8.45 18.22
CA VAL A 229 6.08 7.41 17.74
C VAL A 229 6.39 7.13 16.29
N VAL A 230 6.54 5.87 15.94
CA VAL A 230 6.65 5.42 14.55
C VAL A 230 5.43 4.61 14.19
N THR A 231 4.95 4.79 12.97
CA THR A 231 3.80 4.03 12.45
C THR A 231 4.24 3.07 11.35
N GLY A 232 3.51 1.99 11.22
CA GLY A 232 3.69 1.00 10.17
C GLY A 232 2.75 -0.19 10.35
N ARG A 233 2.70 -1.03 9.31
CA ARG A 233 2.05 -2.33 9.39
C ARG A 233 3.03 -3.37 9.95
N VAL A 234 2.59 -4.13 10.92
CA VAL A 234 3.37 -5.29 11.40
C VAL A 234 3.39 -6.35 10.28
N GLU A 235 4.55 -6.57 9.69
CA GLU A 235 4.73 -7.53 8.58
C GLU A 235 4.65 -8.97 9.10
N ARG A 236 5.29 -9.24 10.25
CA ARG A 236 5.30 -10.54 10.93
C ARG A 236 5.53 -10.41 12.42
N GLY A 237 5.22 -11.48 13.14
CA GLY A 237 5.45 -11.58 14.58
C GLY A 237 4.47 -10.78 15.43
N ILE A 238 4.85 -10.62 16.69
CA ILE A 238 4.08 -9.90 17.71
C ILE A 238 5.04 -8.98 18.45
N ILE A 239 4.58 -7.79 18.80
CA ILE A 239 5.28 -6.84 19.69
C ILE A 239 4.42 -6.55 20.92
N HIS A 240 5.04 -6.61 22.08
CA HIS A 240 4.41 -6.24 23.36
C HIS A 240 4.97 -4.91 23.89
N VAL A 241 4.16 -4.28 24.71
CA VAL A 241 4.66 -3.15 25.51
C VAL A 241 5.73 -3.65 26.48
N GLY A 242 6.93 -3.09 26.39
CA GLY A 242 8.09 -3.50 27.17
C GLY A 242 9.15 -4.27 26.40
N ASP A 243 8.86 -4.73 25.19
CA ASP A 243 9.82 -5.47 24.38
C ASP A 243 11.01 -4.61 23.96
N GLU A 244 12.20 -5.21 24.01
CA GLU A 244 13.40 -4.67 23.39
C GLU A 244 13.33 -4.92 21.88
N ILE A 245 13.62 -3.90 21.10
CA ILE A 245 13.57 -3.92 19.63
C ILE A 245 14.78 -3.20 19.04
N GLU A 246 15.07 -3.46 17.79
CA GLU A 246 16.11 -2.79 17.01
C GLU A 246 15.49 -1.94 15.90
N ILE A 247 16.08 -0.76 15.66
CA ILE A 247 15.82 0.12 14.51
C ILE A 247 16.93 -0.16 13.51
N ILE A 248 16.57 -0.68 12.32
CA ILE A 248 17.55 -1.25 11.38
C ILE A 248 17.38 -0.63 10.00
N GLY A 249 18.49 -0.41 9.32
CA GLY A 249 18.58 0.12 7.97
C GLY A 249 18.89 1.62 7.91
N ILE A 250 19.40 2.08 6.77
CA ILE A 250 19.78 3.47 6.43
C ILE A 250 20.87 4.03 7.33
N LYS A 251 20.72 3.91 8.64
CA LYS A 251 21.64 4.37 9.68
C LYS A 251 22.14 3.17 10.51
N ASP A 252 23.09 3.45 11.40
CA ASP A 252 23.56 2.45 12.36
C ASP A 252 22.40 1.87 13.18
N THR A 253 22.42 0.55 13.35
CA THR A 253 21.41 -0.16 14.12
C THR A 253 21.37 0.34 15.57
N LYS A 254 20.19 0.68 16.05
CA LYS A 254 19.96 1.16 17.42
C LYS A 254 18.99 0.26 18.16
N LYS A 255 19.30 -0.02 19.43
CA LYS A 255 18.38 -0.71 20.34
C LYS A 255 17.50 0.29 21.07
N THR A 256 16.25 -0.07 21.25
CA THR A 256 15.27 0.71 22.02
C THR A 256 14.24 -0.22 22.66
N THR A 257 13.32 0.34 23.41
CA THR A 257 12.20 -0.39 24.03
C THR A 257 10.89 0.18 23.52
N CYS A 258 9.96 -0.68 23.13
CA CYS A 258 8.59 -0.29 22.85
C CYS A 258 7.86 0.02 24.15
N THR A 259 7.45 1.27 24.37
CA THR A 259 6.79 1.70 25.62
C THR A 259 5.28 1.83 25.49
N GLY A 260 4.74 1.64 24.30
CA GLY A 260 3.31 1.65 24.05
C GLY A 260 2.99 1.27 22.61
N VAL A 261 1.84 0.65 22.42
CA VAL A 261 1.30 0.27 21.13
C VAL A 261 -0.09 0.86 21.00
N GLU A 262 -0.39 1.52 19.88
CA GLU A 262 -1.67 2.14 19.59
C GLU A 262 -2.13 1.78 18.19
N MET A 263 -3.44 1.60 17.99
CA MET A 263 -4.09 1.46 16.70
C MET A 263 -5.36 2.29 16.68
N PHE A 264 -5.56 3.15 15.67
CA PHE A 264 -6.68 4.08 15.56
C PHE A 264 -6.94 4.88 16.86
N ARG A 265 -5.84 5.38 17.50
CA ARG A 265 -5.86 6.14 18.76
C ARG A 265 -6.34 5.34 19.99
N LYS A 266 -6.58 4.04 19.86
CA LYS A 266 -6.90 3.11 20.96
C LYS A 266 -5.62 2.41 21.41
N LEU A 267 -5.53 2.11 22.70
CA LEU A 267 -4.38 1.40 23.27
C LEU A 267 -4.49 -0.10 22.99
N LEU A 268 -3.32 -0.70 22.69
CA LEU A 268 -3.18 -2.16 22.60
C LEU A 268 -2.15 -2.64 23.63
N ASP A 269 -2.36 -3.84 24.16
CA ASP A 269 -1.37 -4.53 24.99
C ASP A 269 -0.25 -5.12 24.09
N GLN A 270 -0.59 -5.49 22.85
CA GLN A 270 0.33 -6.01 21.82
C GLN A 270 -0.13 -5.65 20.41
N GLY A 271 0.84 -5.50 19.50
CA GLY A 271 0.61 -5.44 18.05
C GLY A 271 0.95 -6.77 17.40
N GLU A 272 0.13 -7.24 16.47
CA GLU A 272 0.27 -8.54 15.80
C GLU A 272 0.45 -8.36 14.30
N ALA A 273 1.02 -9.37 13.63
CA ALA A 273 1.13 -9.42 12.18
C ALA A 273 -0.19 -8.99 11.50
N GLY A 274 -0.11 -8.01 10.62
CA GLY A 274 -1.24 -7.40 9.92
C GLY A 274 -1.82 -6.15 10.55
N ASP A 275 -1.50 -5.82 11.81
CA ASP A 275 -1.97 -4.59 12.42
C ASP A 275 -1.22 -3.36 11.91
N ASN A 276 -1.95 -2.27 11.66
CA ASN A 276 -1.36 -0.95 11.43
C ASN A 276 -1.25 -0.22 12.77
N ILE A 277 -0.05 -0.15 13.32
CA ILE A 277 0.17 0.36 14.68
C ILE A 277 1.06 1.60 14.72
N GLY A 278 0.90 2.37 15.78
CA GLY A 278 1.89 3.32 16.25
C GLY A 278 2.64 2.73 17.45
N ALA A 279 3.96 2.61 17.34
CA ALA A 279 4.82 2.14 18.40
C ALA A 279 5.57 3.32 19.05
N LEU A 280 5.47 3.45 20.37
CA LEU A 280 6.20 4.47 21.15
C LEU A 280 7.59 3.93 21.48
N LEU A 281 8.62 4.72 21.17
CA LEU A 281 10.01 4.35 21.33
C LEU A 281 10.65 5.09 22.54
N ARG A 282 11.39 4.37 23.37
CA ARG A 282 12.08 4.95 24.52
C ARG A 282 13.41 5.56 24.12
N GLY A 283 13.65 6.83 24.48
CA GLY A 283 14.96 7.46 24.33
C GLY A 283 15.44 7.62 22.89
N VAL A 284 14.53 7.64 21.94
CA VAL A 284 14.81 7.89 20.53
C VAL A 284 14.22 9.24 20.15
N ASP A 285 15.07 10.15 19.69
CA ASP A 285 14.64 11.42 19.13
C ASP A 285 14.10 11.23 17.70
N ARG A 286 13.26 12.15 17.25
CA ARG A 286 12.66 12.08 15.91
C ARG A 286 13.71 11.97 14.80
N GLU A 287 14.86 12.62 14.95
CA GLU A 287 15.99 12.58 14.01
C GLU A 287 16.77 11.25 14.05
N GLY A 288 16.58 10.49 15.12
CA GLY A 288 17.22 9.19 15.35
C GLY A 288 16.56 8.02 14.63
N VAL A 289 15.41 8.24 14.02
CA VAL A 289 14.62 7.26 13.28
C VAL A 289 13.98 7.92 12.07
N GLU A 290 13.85 7.18 10.97
CA GLU A 290 13.26 7.71 9.73
C GLU A 290 12.48 6.64 8.96
N ARG A 291 11.60 7.11 8.07
CA ARG A 291 10.88 6.27 7.14
C ARG A 291 11.85 5.42 6.33
N GLY A 292 11.50 4.15 6.14
CA GLY A 292 12.31 3.19 5.38
C GLY A 292 13.20 2.29 6.24
N GLN A 293 13.45 2.67 7.49
CA GLN A 293 13.98 1.74 8.47
C GLN A 293 12.91 0.73 8.90
N VAL A 294 13.30 -0.32 9.60
CA VAL A 294 12.38 -1.28 10.20
C VAL A 294 12.57 -1.34 11.70
N LEU A 295 11.48 -1.59 12.44
CA LEU A 295 11.54 -2.12 13.79
C LEU A 295 11.54 -3.64 13.72
N ALA A 296 12.45 -4.28 14.43
CA ALA A 296 12.55 -5.74 14.43
C ALA A 296 12.92 -6.29 15.82
N ALA A 297 12.60 -7.56 16.02
CA ALA A 297 13.12 -8.32 17.17
C ALA A 297 14.65 -8.34 17.10
N PRO A 298 15.37 -8.22 18.25
CA PRO A 298 16.83 -8.13 18.25
C PRO A 298 17.50 -9.29 17.51
N GLY A 299 18.38 -8.95 16.55
CA GLY A 299 19.15 -9.92 15.78
C GLY A 299 18.35 -10.73 14.75
N SER A 300 17.09 -10.39 14.47
CA SER A 300 16.23 -11.16 13.54
C SER A 300 16.38 -10.79 12.08
N ILE A 301 16.92 -9.63 11.78
CA ILE A 301 17.23 -9.14 10.43
C ILE A 301 18.46 -8.23 10.48
N THR A 302 19.19 -8.14 9.39
CA THR A 302 20.40 -7.31 9.28
C THR A 302 20.30 -6.33 8.11
N PRO A 303 21.00 -5.18 8.18
CA PRO A 303 21.08 -4.26 7.07
C PRO A 303 22.13 -4.74 6.06
N HIS A 304 21.84 -4.58 4.77
CA HIS A 304 22.71 -5.02 3.67
C HIS A 304 22.77 -3.96 2.57
N THR A 305 23.91 -3.91 1.87
CA THR A 305 24.12 -3.01 0.73
C THR A 305 24.24 -3.77 -0.58
N LYS A 306 24.63 -5.06 -0.55
CA LYS A 306 24.92 -5.81 -1.78
C LYS A 306 24.19 -7.14 -1.83
N PHE A 307 23.50 -7.37 -2.95
CA PHE A 307 22.68 -8.56 -3.13
C PHE A 307 22.60 -9.00 -4.59
N LYS A 308 22.21 -10.26 -4.81
CA LYS A 308 21.78 -10.77 -6.12
C LYS A 308 20.27 -10.66 -6.24
N ALA A 309 19.83 -10.39 -7.44
CA ALA A 309 18.42 -10.25 -7.75
C ALA A 309 18.06 -10.96 -9.06
N GLU A 310 16.83 -11.46 -9.10
CA GLU A 310 16.12 -11.80 -10.32
C GLU A 310 15.09 -10.70 -10.58
N ALA A 311 15.10 -10.12 -11.78
CA ALA A 311 14.21 -9.02 -12.11
C ALA A 311 13.64 -9.15 -13.53
N TYR A 312 12.40 -8.72 -13.69
CA TYR A 312 11.75 -8.50 -14.97
C TYR A 312 11.78 -7.02 -15.32
N ILE A 313 12.17 -6.69 -16.53
CA ILE A 313 12.24 -5.32 -17.04
C ILE A 313 11.05 -5.05 -17.93
N LEU A 314 10.21 -4.10 -17.52
CA LEU A 314 8.97 -3.77 -18.19
C LEU A 314 9.20 -3.27 -19.61
N THR A 315 8.35 -3.73 -20.54
CA THR A 315 8.29 -3.23 -21.91
C THR A 315 7.73 -1.81 -21.99
N LYS A 316 7.85 -1.18 -23.15
CA LYS A 316 7.26 0.14 -23.41
C LYS A 316 5.73 0.10 -23.30
N GLU A 317 5.11 -0.96 -23.77
CA GLU A 317 3.66 -1.20 -23.75
C GLU A 317 3.14 -1.32 -22.31
N GLU A 318 3.95 -1.87 -21.40
CA GLU A 318 3.69 -1.95 -19.96
C GLU A 318 4.01 -0.64 -19.20
N GLY A 319 4.38 0.43 -19.91
CA GLY A 319 4.75 1.71 -19.33
C GLY A 319 6.21 1.82 -18.89
N GLY A 320 7.03 0.78 -19.16
CA GLY A 320 8.43 0.70 -18.80
C GLY A 320 9.38 1.43 -19.75
N ARG A 321 10.56 0.86 -19.93
CA ARG A 321 11.63 1.41 -20.79
C ARG A 321 11.37 1.10 -22.28
N HIS A 322 11.96 1.92 -23.13
CA HIS A 322 12.01 1.67 -24.59
C HIS A 322 13.47 1.48 -25.09
N THR A 323 14.45 1.58 -24.20
CA THR A 323 15.88 1.42 -24.51
C THR A 323 16.50 0.41 -23.57
N PRO A 324 17.52 -0.34 -24.00
CA PRO A 324 18.29 -1.22 -23.14
C PRO A 324 19.03 -0.46 -22.05
N PHE A 325 19.47 -1.17 -21.02
CA PHE A 325 20.45 -0.66 -20.07
C PHE A 325 21.69 -1.60 -20.00
N PHE A 326 22.77 -1.08 -19.48
CA PHE A 326 24.06 -1.71 -19.41
C PHE A 326 24.55 -1.81 -17.97
N THR A 327 25.62 -2.53 -17.73
CA THR A 327 26.35 -2.50 -16.45
C THR A 327 26.63 -1.05 -16.02
N ASN A 328 26.58 -0.80 -14.70
CA ASN A 328 26.60 0.50 -14.04
C ASN A 328 25.31 1.35 -14.21
N TYR A 329 24.22 0.76 -14.63
CA TYR A 329 22.90 1.39 -14.57
C TYR A 329 22.54 1.75 -13.12
N ARG A 330 21.99 2.94 -12.90
CA ARG A 330 21.74 3.50 -11.55
C ARG A 330 20.29 3.92 -11.34
N PRO A 331 19.35 2.99 -11.23
CA PRO A 331 17.95 3.31 -10.91
C PRO A 331 17.74 3.45 -9.40
N GLN A 332 16.50 3.75 -9.03
CA GLN A 332 16.01 3.65 -7.66
C GLN A 332 15.37 2.28 -7.42
N PHE A 333 15.75 1.66 -6.32
CA PHE A 333 15.18 0.40 -5.84
C PHE A 333 14.23 0.70 -4.69
N TYR A 334 12.99 0.29 -4.83
CA TYR A 334 11.92 0.50 -3.84
C TYR A 334 11.72 -0.78 -3.04
N PHE A 335 12.07 -0.73 -1.76
CA PHE A 335 11.88 -1.81 -0.80
C PHE A 335 10.95 -1.37 0.31
N ARG A 336 9.90 -2.13 0.61
CA ARG A 336 8.95 -1.80 1.68
C ARG A 336 8.52 -0.31 1.62
N THR A 337 9.01 0.50 2.55
CA THR A 337 8.65 1.92 2.70
C THR A 337 9.73 2.90 2.24
N THR A 338 10.81 2.43 1.63
CA THR A 338 11.95 3.26 1.20
C THR A 338 12.34 3.03 -0.25
N ASP A 339 13.04 4.01 -0.81
CA ASP A 339 13.75 3.93 -2.06
C ASP A 339 15.22 4.25 -1.85
N VAL A 340 16.08 3.47 -2.49
CA VAL A 340 17.54 3.66 -2.44
C VAL A 340 18.11 3.53 -3.85
N THR A 341 18.99 4.43 -4.23
CA THR A 341 19.74 4.29 -5.48
C THR A 341 20.70 3.11 -5.39
N GLY A 342 20.71 2.27 -6.41
CA GLY A 342 21.64 1.15 -6.52
C GLY A 342 22.35 1.13 -7.86
N VAL A 343 23.52 0.52 -7.89
CA VAL A 343 24.31 0.28 -9.10
C VAL A 343 24.13 -1.17 -9.51
N VAL A 344 23.69 -1.38 -10.75
CA VAL A 344 23.49 -2.70 -11.34
C VAL A 344 24.78 -3.20 -11.99
N GLN A 345 25.17 -4.43 -11.66
CA GLN A 345 26.21 -5.18 -12.34
C GLN A 345 25.59 -6.38 -13.04
N LEU A 346 25.76 -6.46 -14.35
CA LEU A 346 25.28 -7.59 -15.16
C LEU A 346 26.25 -8.76 -15.07
N PRO A 347 25.77 -10.00 -15.15
CA PRO A 347 26.62 -11.19 -15.13
C PRO A 347 27.56 -11.22 -16.33
N ALA A 348 28.68 -11.91 -16.19
CA ALA A 348 29.68 -12.06 -17.26
C ALA A 348 29.02 -12.69 -18.51
N GLY A 349 29.21 -12.05 -19.65
CA GLY A 349 28.62 -12.44 -20.93
C GLY A 349 27.29 -11.76 -21.28
N THR A 350 26.71 -10.98 -20.37
CA THR A 350 25.53 -10.15 -20.63
C THR A 350 25.97 -8.71 -20.86
N GLU A 351 25.94 -8.27 -22.11
CA GLU A 351 26.34 -6.90 -22.46
C GLU A 351 25.27 -5.86 -22.12
N MET A 352 23.99 -6.21 -22.35
CA MET A 352 22.84 -5.33 -22.12
C MET A 352 21.61 -6.13 -21.74
N VAL A 353 20.62 -5.44 -21.18
CA VAL A 353 19.28 -5.96 -20.86
C VAL A 353 18.24 -5.15 -21.63
N MET A 354 17.38 -5.86 -22.35
CA MET A 354 16.28 -5.26 -23.13
C MET A 354 15.02 -5.14 -22.30
N PRO A 355 14.13 -4.17 -22.58
CA PRO A 355 12.75 -4.21 -22.11
C PRO A 355 12.08 -5.54 -22.50
N GLY A 356 11.42 -6.20 -21.53
CA GLY A 356 10.83 -7.52 -21.68
C GLY A 356 11.71 -8.68 -21.21
N ASP A 357 12.98 -8.42 -20.85
CA ASP A 357 13.87 -9.46 -20.38
C ASP A 357 13.68 -9.79 -18.88
N ASN A 358 13.88 -11.07 -18.56
CA ASN A 358 14.20 -11.52 -17.21
C ASN A 358 15.73 -11.53 -17.06
N VAL A 359 16.23 -10.94 -15.99
CA VAL A 359 17.66 -10.81 -15.75
C VAL A 359 18.06 -11.17 -14.34
N GLU A 360 19.15 -11.92 -14.21
CA GLU A 360 19.90 -12.01 -12.95
C GLU A 360 20.90 -10.88 -12.91
N MET A 361 21.01 -10.18 -11.78
CA MET A 361 21.94 -9.07 -11.62
C MET A 361 22.45 -8.97 -10.18
N GLU A 362 23.63 -8.40 -10.03
CA GLU A 362 24.11 -7.94 -8.73
C GLU A 362 23.77 -6.45 -8.57
N VAL A 363 23.36 -6.07 -7.38
CA VAL A 363 23.01 -4.69 -7.05
C VAL A 363 23.78 -4.26 -5.82
N GLU A 364 24.38 -3.07 -5.90
CA GLU A 364 25.04 -2.42 -4.79
C GLU A 364 24.32 -1.10 -4.48
N LEU A 365 23.69 -1.02 -3.30
CA LEU A 365 22.94 0.14 -2.84
C LEU A 365 23.88 1.19 -2.23
N ILE A 366 23.52 2.46 -2.36
CA ILE A 366 24.26 3.57 -1.74
C ILE A 366 24.06 3.68 -0.22
N ALA A 367 23.05 3.00 0.33
CA ALA A 367 22.77 2.96 1.76
C ALA A 367 22.28 1.56 2.17
N PRO A 368 22.60 1.09 3.37
CA PRO A 368 22.15 -0.21 3.83
C PRO A 368 20.64 -0.21 4.12
N ILE A 369 19.95 -1.27 3.76
CA ILE A 369 18.54 -1.49 4.12
C ILE A 369 18.38 -2.83 4.83
N ALA A 370 17.38 -2.94 5.70
CA ALA A 370 17.00 -4.20 6.31
C ALA A 370 16.49 -5.15 5.21
N MET A 371 17.26 -6.21 4.93
CA MET A 371 17.06 -7.09 3.79
C MET A 371 17.09 -8.56 4.19
N GLU A 372 16.35 -9.37 3.45
CA GLU A 372 16.36 -10.83 3.53
C GLU A 372 16.11 -11.41 2.14
N GLU A 373 16.44 -12.66 1.93
CA GLU A 373 16.13 -13.37 0.69
C GLU A 373 14.61 -13.39 0.45
N LYS A 374 14.22 -13.38 -0.82
CA LYS A 374 12.83 -13.30 -1.31
C LYS A 374 12.14 -11.96 -1.07
N LEU A 375 12.84 -10.94 -0.54
CA LEU A 375 12.30 -9.59 -0.47
C LEU A 375 12.06 -9.05 -1.89
N ARG A 376 10.82 -8.62 -2.15
CA ARG A 376 10.44 -8.02 -3.44
C ARG A 376 10.82 -6.55 -3.49
N PHE A 377 11.10 -6.07 -4.68
CA PHE A 377 11.37 -4.66 -4.95
C PHE A 377 10.86 -4.21 -6.32
N ALA A 378 10.60 -2.92 -6.44
CA ALA A 378 10.36 -2.27 -7.72
C ALA A 378 11.59 -1.47 -8.15
N ILE A 379 11.83 -1.38 -9.47
CA ILE A 379 12.88 -0.57 -10.07
C ILE A 379 12.22 0.63 -10.72
N ARG A 380 12.69 1.84 -10.39
CA ARG A 380 12.13 3.08 -10.94
C ARG A 380 13.23 3.98 -11.52
N GLU A 381 12.87 4.67 -12.59
CA GLU A 381 13.71 5.64 -13.27
C GLU A 381 12.85 6.80 -13.79
N GLY A 382 13.26 8.05 -13.53
CA GLY A 382 12.59 9.23 -14.07
C GLY A 382 11.09 9.32 -13.71
N GLY A 383 10.70 8.83 -12.53
CA GLY A 383 9.31 8.83 -12.06
C GLY A 383 8.45 7.67 -12.59
N ARG A 384 9.04 6.70 -13.33
CA ARG A 384 8.32 5.54 -13.90
C ARG A 384 8.84 4.24 -13.28
N THR A 385 7.95 3.28 -13.11
CA THR A 385 8.34 1.90 -12.80
C THR A 385 8.85 1.25 -14.09
N VAL A 386 10.08 0.75 -14.04
CA VAL A 386 10.76 0.17 -15.21
C VAL A 386 11.07 -1.31 -15.03
N GLY A 387 10.82 -1.85 -13.86
CA GLY A 387 11.00 -3.27 -13.58
C GLY A 387 10.60 -3.64 -12.17
N ALA A 388 10.59 -4.91 -11.91
CA ALA A 388 10.36 -5.50 -10.59
C ALA A 388 11.22 -6.74 -10.41
N GLY A 389 11.56 -7.04 -9.18
CA GLY A 389 12.39 -8.19 -8.89
C GLY A 389 12.27 -8.68 -7.45
N VAL A 390 13.07 -9.69 -7.20
CA VAL A 390 13.18 -10.35 -5.90
C VAL A 390 14.65 -10.54 -5.54
N VAL A 391 15.00 -10.37 -4.27
CA VAL A 391 16.33 -10.67 -3.74
C VAL A 391 16.52 -12.19 -3.75
N SER A 392 17.44 -12.69 -4.55
CA SER A 392 17.75 -14.11 -4.67
C SER A 392 18.83 -14.57 -3.68
N ALA A 393 19.79 -13.69 -3.37
CA ALA A 393 20.81 -13.95 -2.35
C ALA A 393 21.40 -12.65 -1.82
N ILE A 394 21.83 -12.65 -0.57
CA ILE A 394 22.55 -11.54 0.07
C ILE A 394 24.04 -11.78 -0.09
N ILE A 395 24.80 -10.72 -0.43
CA ILE A 395 26.27 -10.77 -0.61
C ILE A 395 26.96 -10.06 0.55
N GLU A 396 26.53 -8.83 0.90
CA GLU A 396 27.15 -8.00 1.96
C GLU A 396 26.11 -7.06 2.61
#